data_869bda79a980c674ac284f1c89c5433b
#
_entry.id   869bda79a980c674ac284f1c89c5433b
#
_cell.length_a   1.000
_cell.length_b   1.000
_cell.length_c   1.000
_cell.angle_alpha   90.00
_cell.angle_beta   90.00
_cell.angle_gamma   90.00
#
_symmetry.space_group_name_H-M   'P 1'
#
loop_
_entity.id
_entity.type
_entity.pdbx_description
1 polymer ?
#
loop_
_entity_poly.entity_id
_entity_poly.type
_entity_poly.pdbx_seq_one_letter_code
_entity_poly.pdbx_strand_id
1 'polypeptide(L)'
;VLWLLSEYVVIAVLYILFTVFFDLRHPSITFSFVLQVIVCTALILAIPYFICLLYATILDCREEIQALKLRQSGLETEGEASMLSFKDRSGSVKLSADPDDIFYIDSQDNYVNIHYFLDGKMSTYLLRNSTSEVESALAQTPIVRCHRSYMVNLNHVRVLRHSKGKAFMLLDCDAAISVPVSRSYYKQLKELIAPEKIERSAKA
;
A
#
# COMPACT_ATOMS: atom_id res chain seq x y z
N VAL A 1 -18.29 32.08 -9.60
CA VAL A 1 -18.92 32.39 -10.89
C VAL A 1 -18.87 33.89 -11.16
N LEU A 2 -19.36 34.76 -10.24
CA LEU A 2 -19.36 36.24 -10.38
C LEU A 2 -17.93 36.80 -10.58
N TRP A 3 -16.94 36.28 -9.91
CA TRP A 3 -15.54 36.72 -10.01
C TRP A 3 -14.95 36.41 -11.41
N LEU A 4 -15.24 35.24 -11.96
CA LEU A 4 -14.82 34.85 -13.32
C LEU A 4 -15.47 35.73 -14.40
N LEU A 5 -16.74 36.11 -14.22
CA LEU A 5 -17.42 37.06 -15.12
C LEU A 5 -16.75 38.44 -15.07
N SER A 6 -16.35 38.94 -13.89
CA SER A 6 -15.66 40.22 -13.77
C SER A 6 -14.30 40.22 -14.48
N GLU A 7 -13.57 39.10 -14.37
CA GLU A 7 -12.25 38.92 -15.04
C GLU A 7 -12.38 38.88 -16.56
N TYR A 8 -13.43 38.22 -17.07
CA TYR A 8 -13.74 38.20 -18.48
C TYR A 8 -14.03 39.61 -19.02
N VAL A 9 -14.84 40.40 -18.31
CA VAL A 9 -15.17 41.78 -18.70
C VAL A 9 -13.93 42.67 -18.72
N VAL A 10 -13.05 42.55 -17.71
CA VAL A 10 -11.79 43.32 -17.64
C VAL A 10 -10.88 42.99 -18.82
N ILE A 11 -10.70 41.71 -19.13
CA ILE A 11 -9.85 41.27 -20.27
C ILE A 11 -10.43 41.75 -21.59
N ALA A 12 -11.74 41.64 -21.79
CA ALA A 12 -12.39 42.11 -23.00
C ALA A 12 -12.25 43.64 -23.19
N VAL A 13 -12.42 44.42 -22.13
CA VAL A 13 -12.22 45.88 -22.15
C VAL A 13 -10.77 46.22 -22.43
N LEU A 14 -9.80 45.59 -21.80
CA LEU A 14 -8.37 45.80 -22.08
C LEU A 14 -8.01 45.43 -23.51
N TYR A 15 -8.56 44.38 -24.07
CA TYR A 15 -8.34 43.99 -25.46
C TYR A 15 -8.93 45.00 -26.46
N ILE A 16 -10.14 45.51 -26.18
CA ILE A 16 -10.76 46.57 -27.00
C ILE A 16 -9.92 47.85 -26.94
N LEU A 17 -9.49 48.27 -25.72
CA LEU A 17 -8.62 49.44 -25.56
C LEU A 17 -7.29 49.28 -26.30
N PHE A 18 -6.67 48.12 -26.21
CA PHE A 18 -5.43 47.81 -26.91
C PHE A 18 -5.58 47.87 -28.42
N THR A 19 -6.66 47.28 -28.98
CA THR A 19 -6.91 47.30 -30.41
C THR A 19 -7.28 48.69 -30.92
N VAL A 20 -8.08 49.46 -30.20
CA VAL A 20 -8.39 50.87 -30.52
C VAL A 20 -7.14 51.74 -30.44
N PHE A 21 -6.27 51.55 -29.45
CA PHE A 21 -5.02 52.30 -29.33
C PHE A 21 -4.01 51.98 -30.44
N PHE A 22 -3.92 50.71 -30.86
CA PHE A 22 -3.00 50.29 -31.91
C PHE A 22 -3.53 50.57 -33.32
N ASP A 23 -4.86 50.57 -33.50
CA ASP A 23 -5.49 50.76 -34.81
C ASP A 23 -6.04 52.20 -35.01
N LEU A 24 -5.26 53.17 -34.58
CA LEU A 24 -5.54 54.61 -34.74
C LEU A 24 -5.74 55.02 -36.20
N ARG A 25 -5.57 54.11 -37.17
CA ARG A 25 -5.70 54.37 -38.62
C ARG A 25 -7.08 54.08 -39.18
N HIS A 26 -7.96 53.31 -38.54
CA HIS A 26 -9.28 52.97 -39.05
C HIS A 26 -10.33 52.96 -37.93
N PRO A 27 -11.02 54.05 -37.61
CA PRO A 27 -12.01 54.13 -36.53
C PRO A 27 -13.36 53.63 -36.94
N SER A 28 -13.48 52.48 -37.57
CA SER A 28 -14.80 51.85 -37.82
C SER A 28 -14.94 50.60 -36.98
N ILE A 29 -15.53 50.76 -35.81
CA ILE A 29 -16.00 49.66 -34.99
C ILE A 29 -17.12 48.93 -35.73
N THR A 30 -16.77 47.93 -36.49
CA THR A 30 -17.72 47.12 -37.24
C THR A 30 -18.21 46.01 -36.29
N PHE A 31 -19.50 45.63 -36.42
CA PHE A 31 -20.09 44.51 -35.67
C PHE A 31 -19.25 43.23 -35.73
N SER A 32 -18.64 42.97 -36.90
CA SER A 32 -17.70 41.85 -37.13
C SER A 32 -16.48 41.91 -36.18
N PHE A 33 -15.93 43.09 -35.95
CA PHE A 33 -14.78 43.29 -35.06
C PHE A 33 -15.15 42.95 -33.60
N VAL A 34 -16.30 43.41 -33.11
CA VAL A 34 -16.79 43.13 -31.77
C VAL A 34 -17.00 41.63 -31.56
N LEU A 35 -17.61 40.96 -32.54
CA LEU A 35 -17.83 39.52 -32.52
C LEU A 35 -16.48 38.74 -32.45
N GLN A 36 -15.49 39.15 -33.23
CA GLN A 36 -14.15 38.55 -33.26
C GLN A 36 -13.45 38.67 -31.91
N VAL A 37 -13.54 39.83 -31.25
CA VAL A 37 -13.00 40.07 -29.92
C VAL A 37 -13.64 39.12 -28.89
N ILE A 38 -14.95 38.98 -28.89
CA ILE A 38 -15.69 38.12 -27.98
C ILE A 38 -15.26 36.66 -28.17
N VAL A 39 -15.16 36.18 -29.39
CA VAL A 39 -14.75 34.82 -29.70
C VAL A 39 -13.31 34.56 -29.27
N CYS A 40 -12.37 35.45 -29.58
CA CYS A 40 -10.97 35.28 -29.17
C CYS A 40 -10.79 35.28 -27.65
N THR A 41 -11.47 36.20 -26.92
CA THR A 41 -11.38 36.23 -25.48
C THR A 41 -12.03 34.99 -24.84
N ALA A 42 -13.15 34.49 -25.37
CA ALA A 42 -13.77 33.26 -24.93
C ALA A 42 -12.85 32.03 -25.09
N LEU A 43 -12.15 31.93 -26.24
CA LEU A 43 -11.20 30.85 -26.49
C LEU A 43 -9.99 30.90 -25.55
N ILE A 44 -9.43 32.09 -25.29
CA ILE A 44 -8.28 32.24 -24.38
C ILE A 44 -8.66 31.85 -22.95
N LEU A 45 -9.85 32.16 -22.50
CA LEU A 45 -10.32 31.83 -21.15
C LEU A 45 -10.82 30.37 -21.03
N ALA A 46 -11.21 29.74 -22.13
CA ALA A 46 -11.69 28.36 -22.12
C ALA A 46 -10.60 27.37 -21.64
N ILE A 47 -9.33 27.59 -21.99
CA ILE A 47 -8.23 26.71 -21.64
C ILE A 47 -7.99 26.66 -20.12
N PRO A 48 -7.73 27.79 -19.41
CA PRO A 48 -7.53 27.75 -17.96
C PRO A 48 -8.77 27.31 -17.19
N TYR A 49 -9.96 27.63 -17.68
CA TYR A 49 -11.21 27.16 -17.08
C TYR A 49 -11.36 25.64 -17.18
N PHE A 50 -11.03 25.06 -18.34
CA PHE A 50 -11.05 23.62 -18.55
C PHE A 50 -10.04 22.90 -17.67
N ILE A 51 -8.83 23.46 -17.53
CA ILE A 51 -7.81 22.93 -16.61
C ILE A 51 -8.30 22.96 -15.16
N CYS A 52 -8.94 24.05 -14.75
CA CYS A 52 -9.50 24.21 -13.41
C CYS A 52 -10.61 23.19 -13.13
N LEU A 53 -11.50 22.96 -14.11
CA LEU A 53 -12.53 21.92 -14.01
C LEU A 53 -11.96 20.51 -13.91
N LEU A 54 -10.96 20.19 -14.73
CA LEU A 54 -10.28 18.91 -14.66
C LEU A 54 -9.60 18.70 -13.31
N TYR A 55 -8.95 19.74 -12.77
CA TYR A 55 -8.32 19.67 -11.46
C TYR A 55 -9.35 19.46 -10.34
N ALA A 56 -10.49 20.16 -10.37
CA ALA A 56 -11.56 19.96 -9.42
C ALA A 56 -12.12 18.52 -9.47
N THR A 57 -12.40 18.00 -10.68
CA THR A 57 -12.87 16.61 -10.84
C THR A 57 -11.85 15.58 -10.36
N ILE A 58 -10.55 15.83 -10.51
CA ILE A 58 -9.50 14.94 -10.00
C ILE A 58 -9.47 14.96 -8.46
N LEU A 59 -9.69 16.11 -7.82
CA LEU A 59 -9.76 16.23 -6.37
C LEU A 59 -10.99 15.48 -5.82
N ASP A 60 -12.16 15.68 -6.40
CA ASP A 60 -13.40 14.99 -6.01
C ASP A 60 -13.24 13.47 -6.15
N CYS A 61 -12.67 13.00 -7.26
CA CYS A 61 -12.41 11.59 -7.49
C CYS A 61 -11.40 10.99 -6.49
N ARG A 62 -10.40 11.78 -6.03
CA ARG A 62 -9.47 11.35 -4.99
C ARG A 62 -10.16 11.20 -3.62
N GLU A 63 -11.05 12.11 -3.27
CA GLU A 63 -11.83 12.03 -2.02
C GLU A 63 -12.75 10.81 -2.04
N GLU A 64 -13.43 10.51 -3.15
CA GLU A 64 -14.24 9.31 -3.30
C GLU A 64 -13.41 8.02 -3.18
N ILE A 65 -12.24 7.97 -3.81
CA ILE A 65 -11.34 6.82 -3.70
C ILE A 65 -10.84 6.65 -2.26
N GLN A 66 -10.55 7.73 -1.55
CA GLN A 66 -10.17 7.67 -0.13
C GLN A 66 -11.35 7.23 0.75
N ALA A 67 -12.54 7.75 0.49
CA ALA A 67 -13.75 7.36 1.22
C ALA A 67 -14.12 5.88 0.95
N LEU A 68 -13.96 5.40 -0.29
CA LEU A 68 -14.13 3.98 -0.63
C LEU A 68 -13.09 3.09 0.04
N LYS A 69 -11.82 3.52 0.09
CA LYS A 69 -10.76 2.79 0.81
C LYS A 69 -11.01 2.74 2.32
N LEU A 70 -11.48 3.84 2.92
CA LEU A 70 -11.87 3.87 4.34
C LEU A 70 -13.13 3.03 4.61
N ARG A 71 -14.06 2.98 3.68
CA ARG A 71 -15.26 2.14 3.76
C ARG A 71 -14.92 0.66 3.58
N GLN A 72 -14.01 0.35 2.68
CA GLN A 72 -13.49 -1.00 2.46
C GLN A 72 -12.72 -1.49 3.70
N SER A 73 -11.84 -0.66 4.29
CA SER A 73 -11.19 -0.99 5.56
C SER A 73 -12.14 -1.05 6.75
N GLY A 74 -13.30 -0.40 6.69
CA GLY A 74 -14.34 -0.47 7.73
C GLY A 74 -15.30 -1.66 7.57
N LEU A 75 -15.50 -2.15 6.35
CA LEU A 75 -16.29 -3.35 6.05
C LEU A 75 -15.48 -4.65 6.19
N GLU A 76 -14.14 -4.55 6.09
CA GLU A 76 -13.22 -5.65 6.37
C GLU A 76 -13.19 -6.03 7.87
N THR A 77 -13.87 -5.26 8.74
CA THR A 77 -13.82 -5.48 10.19
C THR A 77 -14.83 -6.51 10.71
N GLU A 78 -15.72 -7.06 9.89
CA GLU A 78 -16.71 -8.05 10.35
C GLU A 78 -16.74 -9.40 9.61
N GLY A 79 -15.93 -9.60 8.56
CA GLY A 79 -15.93 -10.87 7.81
C GLY A 79 -14.62 -11.25 7.12
N GLU A 80 -13.68 -10.31 6.96
CA GLU A 80 -12.35 -10.52 6.34
C GLU A 80 -11.21 -10.06 7.27
N ALA A 81 -11.41 -10.16 8.57
CA ALA A 81 -10.55 -9.56 9.61
C ALA A 81 -9.16 -10.16 9.76
N SER A 82 -8.66 -10.94 8.82
CA SER A 82 -7.36 -11.56 9.03
C SER A 82 -6.39 -11.50 7.84
N MET A 83 -6.77 -11.00 6.67
CA MET A 83 -5.84 -11.03 5.52
C MET A 83 -4.68 -10.05 5.66
N LEU A 84 -3.49 -10.59 5.80
CA LEU A 84 -2.23 -9.85 5.77
C LEU A 84 -1.86 -9.50 4.34
N SER A 85 -1.58 -8.22 4.10
CA SER A 85 -1.13 -7.73 2.80
C SER A 85 0.38 -7.50 2.80
N PHE A 86 1.09 -8.26 1.99
CA PHE A 86 2.52 -8.14 1.80
C PHE A 86 2.83 -7.22 0.62
N LYS A 87 3.56 -6.15 0.90
CA LYS A 87 3.97 -5.16 -0.09
C LYS A 87 5.42 -5.37 -0.50
N ASP A 88 5.71 -5.11 -1.77
CA ASP A 88 7.09 -5.04 -2.23
C ASP A 88 7.75 -3.69 -1.86
N ARG A 89 9.02 -3.51 -2.19
CA ARG A 89 9.75 -2.25 -1.98
C ARG A 89 9.13 -1.04 -2.69
N SER A 90 8.29 -1.25 -3.69
CA SER A 90 7.57 -0.18 -4.39
C SER A 90 6.26 0.22 -3.67
N GLY A 91 5.90 -0.47 -2.57
CA GLY A 91 4.65 -0.27 -1.85
C GLY A 91 3.44 -0.97 -2.49
N SER A 92 3.66 -1.75 -3.54
CA SER A 92 2.62 -2.49 -4.24
C SER A 92 2.29 -3.78 -3.49
N VAL A 93 1.01 -4.06 -3.23
CA VAL A 93 0.57 -5.33 -2.64
C VAL A 93 0.80 -6.45 -3.65
N LYS A 94 1.53 -7.48 -3.24
CA LYS A 94 1.89 -8.63 -4.08
C LYS A 94 1.27 -9.94 -3.62
N LEU A 95 1.02 -10.08 -2.33
CA LEU A 95 0.38 -11.24 -1.74
C LEU A 95 -0.56 -10.77 -0.64
N SER A 96 -1.75 -11.35 -0.59
CA SER A 96 -2.65 -11.26 0.56
C SER A 96 -2.95 -12.68 1.01
N ALA A 97 -2.70 -12.98 2.29
CA ALA A 97 -2.89 -14.30 2.85
C ALA A 97 -3.43 -14.19 4.28
N ASP A 98 -4.20 -15.18 4.73
CA ASP A 98 -4.61 -15.28 6.11
C ASP A 98 -3.38 -15.59 6.98
N PRO A 99 -3.18 -14.90 8.14
CA PRO A 99 -2.11 -15.24 9.07
C PRO A 99 -2.09 -16.72 9.47
N ASP A 100 -3.27 -17.33 9.60
CA ASP A 100 -3.39 -18.74 9.98
C ASP A 100 -2.98 -19.70 8.86
N ASP A 101 -3.00 -19.27 7.61
CA ASP A 101 -2.47 -20.06 6.50
C ASP A 101 -0.93 -19.99 6.37
N ILE A 102 -0.29 -18.99 7.00
CA ILE A 102 1.16 -18.81 6.92
C ILE A 102 1.85 -19.66 7.98
N PHE A 103 2.74 -20.57 7.54
CA PHE A 103 3.51 -21.46 8.42
C PHE A 103 4.81 -20.82 8.91
N TYR A 104 5.62 -20.37 7.98
CA TYR A 104 6.87 -19.71 8.29
C TYR A 104 7.32 -18.83 7.14
N ILE A 105 8.24 -17.96 7.44
CA ILE A 105 8.84 -17.05 6.48
C ILE A 105 10.36 -17.18 6.62
N ASP A 106 11.07 -17.38 5.51
CA ASP A 106 12.53 -17.30 5.48
C ASP A 106 13.01 -16.17 4.59
N SER A 107 14.20 -15.70 4.86
CA SER A 107 14.82 -14.64 4.07
C SER A 107 16.20 -15.06 3.56
N GLN A 108 16.43 -14.75 2.29
CA GLN A 108 17.73 -14.93 1.64
C GLN A 108 18.07 -13.64 0.89
N ASP A 109 19.15 -12.99 1.30
CA ASP A 109 19.61 -11.71 0.76
C ASP A 109 18.53 -10.60 0.82
N ASN A 110 18.01 -10.16 -0.33
CA ASN A 110 17.01 -9.14 -0.48
C ASN A 110 15.61 -9.69 -0.76
N TYR A 111 15.42 -10.99 -0.58
CA TYR A 111 14.15 -11.67 -0.84
C TYR A 111 13.66 -12.37 0.42
N VAL A 112 12.34 -12.38 0.54
CA VAL A 112 11.60 -13.04 1.62
C VAL A 112 10.69 -14.09 0.99
N ASN A 113 10.84 -15.35 1.40
CA ASN A 113 9.98 -16.45 0.99
C ASN A 113 8.88 -16.62 2.04
N ILE A 114 7.65 -16.48 1.62
CA ILE A 114 6.46 -16.67 2.46
C ILE A 114 5.91 -18.05 2.14
N HIS A 115 5.94 -18.95 3.12
CA HIS A 115 5.44 -20.33 2.99
C HIS A 115 4.05 -20.41 3.63
N TYR A 116 3.06 -20.67 2.81
CA TYR A 116 1.65 -20.67 3.20
C TYR A 116 0.89 -21.84 2.59
N PHE A 117 -0.26 -22.17 3.17
CA PHE A 117 -1.13 -23.23 2.68
C PHE A 117 -2.16 -22.66 1.72
N LEU A 118 -2.28 -23.25 0.55
CA LEU A 118 -3.28 -22.89 -0.46
C LEU A 118 -3.86 -24.18 -1.06
N ASP A 119 -5.16 -24.32 -1.01
CA ASP A 119 -5.89 -25.46 -1.58
C ASP A 119 -5.33 -26.83 -1.14
N GLY A 120 -4.98 -26.96 0.14
CA GLY A 120 -4.46 -28.21 0.70
C GLY A 120 -2.98 -28.48 0.36
N LYS A 121 -2.23 -27.52 -0.18
CA LYS A 121 -0.82 -27.68 -0.54
C LYS A 121 0.03 -26.54 0.00
N MET A 122 1.24 -26.87 0.42
CA MET A 122 2.25 -25.87 0.78
C MET A 122 2.72 -25.13 -0.47
N SER A 123 2.55 -23.81 -0.47
CA SER A 123 2.95 -22.91 -1.55
C SER A 123 3.98 -21.92 -1.01
N THR A 124 4.83 -21.38 -1.90
CA THR A 124 5.85 -20.40 -1.54
C THR A 124 5.74 -19.20 -2.45
N TYR A 125 5.68 -18.02 -1.85
CA TYR A 125 5.70 -16.76 -2.58
C TYR A 125 7.01 -16.01 -2.31
N LEU A 126 7.72 -15.64 -3.38
CA LEU A 126 8.97 -14.88 -3.32
C LEU A 126 8.67 -13.38 -3.36
N LEU A 127 8.91 -12.68 -2.26
CA LEU A 127 8.70 -11.24 -2.12
C LEU A 127 10.05 -10.51 -2.08
N ARG A 128 10.21 -9.48 -2.88
CA ARG A 128 11.39 -8.60 -2.80
C ARG A 128 11.15 -7.51 -1.75
N ASN A 129 11.55 -7.82 -0.51
CA ASN A 129 11.44 -6.90 0.62
C ASN A 129 12.48 -7.21 1.69
N SER A 130 12.63 -6.33 2.68
CA SER A 130 13.47 -6.57 3.85
C SER A 130 12.74 -7.36 4.93
N THR A 131 13.46 -8.19 5.67
CA THR A 131 12.90 -8.93 6.82
C THR A 131 12.29 -8.01 7.87
N SER A 132 12.88 -6.83 8.09
CA SER A 132 12.39 -5.86 9.09
C SER A 132 11.06 -5.21 8.68
N GLU A 133 10.86 -4.92 7.39
CA GLU A 133 9.58 -4.38 6.90
C GLU A 133 8.46 -5.43 7.00
N VAL A 134 8.77 -6.67 6.66
CA VAL A 134 7.83 -7.78 6.81
C VAL A 134 7.51 -8.02 8.28
N GLU A 135 8.50 -8.01 9.18
CA GLU A 135 8.31 -8.14 10.63
C GLU A 135 7.40 -7.04 11.20
N SER A 136 7.57 -5.81 10.72
CA SER A 136 6.69 -4.69 11.14
C SER A 136 5.23 -4.88 10.72
N ALA A 137 5.00 -5.44 9.54
CA ALA A 137 3.65 -5.76 9.06
C ALA A 137 2.99 -6.91 9.85
N LEU A 138 3.79 -7.75 10.51
CA LEU A 138 3.35 -8.92 11.28
C LEU A 138 3.20 -8.65 12.79
N ALA A 139 3.38 -7.42 13.26
CA ALA A 139 3.46 -7.08 14.68
C ALA A 139 2.24 -7.48 15.52
N GLN A 140 1.07 -7.60 14.91
CA GLN A 140 -0.19 -7.99 15.57
C GLN A 140 -0.65 -9.42 15.23
N THR A 141 0.27 -10.26 14.76
CA THR A 141 -0.03 -11.64 14.35
C THR A 141 0.74 -12.64 15.21
N PRO A 142 0.35 -13.91 15.22
CA PRO A 142 1.11 -14.95 15.91
C PRO A 142 2.44 -15.30 15.22
N ILE A 143 2.82 -14.60 14.16
CA ILE A 143 4.06 -14.84 13.43
C ILE A 143 5.18 -14.04 14.05
N VAL A 144 6.15 -14.73 14.65
CA VAL A 144 7.25 -14.11 15.42
C VAL A 144 8.61 -14.48 14.85
N ARG A 145 9.57 -13.59 15.01
CA ARG A 145 10.94 -13.83 14.61
C ARG A 145 11.63 -14.84 15.55
N CYS A 146 12.20 -15.89 14.99
CA CYS A 146 12.92 -16.93 15.71
C CYS A 146 14.43 -17.01 15.37
N HIS A 147 14.80 -16.43 14.24
CA HIS A 147 16.18 -16.38 13.75
C HIS A 147 16.39 -15.09 12.92
N ARG A 148 17.66 -14.72 12.67
CA ARG A 148 17.95 -13.56 11.80
C ARG A 148 17.30 -13.66 10.41
N SER A 149 17.08 -14.87 9.93
CA SER A 149 16.53 -15.18 8.60
C SER A 149 15.22 -15.95 8.64
N TYR A 150 14.59 -16.16 9.82
CA TYR A 150 13.36 -16.93 9.93
C TYR A 150 12.37 -16.27 10.86
N MET A 151 11.12 -16.29 10.45
CA MET A 151 9.93 -16.00 11.27
C MET A 151 9.01 -17.22 11.21
N VAL A 152 8.28 -17.51 12.26
CA VAL A 152 7.44 -18.70 12.39
C VAL A 152 6.10 -18.34 13.02
N ASN A 153 5.05 -18.93 12.54
CA ASN A 153 3.73 -18.84 13.14
C ASN A 153 3.65 -19.78 14.35
N LEU A 154 3.43 -19.20 15.53
CA LEU A 154 3.35 -19.98 16.78
C LEU A 154 2.17 -20.94 16.83
N ASN A 155 1.08 -20.65 16.08
CA ASN A 155 -0.07 -21.53 15.99
C ASN A 155 0.26 -22.88 15.32
N HIS A 156 1.21 -22.86 14.38
CA HIS A 156 1.69 -24.04 13.66
C HIS A 156 2.91 -24.70 14.28
N VAL A 157 3.43 -24.21 15.41
CA VAL A 157 4.52 -24.87 16.13
C VAL A 157 3.99 -26.08 16.89
N ARG A 158 4.47 -27.26 16.52
CA ARG A 158 4.20 -28.52 17.20
C ARG A 158 5.09 -28.71 18.42
N VAL A 159 6.41 -28.55 18.25
CA VAL A 159 7.40 -28.77 19.31
C VAL A 159 8.57 -27.80 19.17
N LEU A 160 9.00 -27.21 20.30
CA LEU A 160 10.28 -26.51 20.44
C LEU A 160 11.29 -27.48 21.05
N ARG A 161 12.23 -27.95 20.25
CA ARG A 161 13.27 -28.90 20.68
C ARG A 161 14.60 -28.19 20.89
N HIS A 162 15.27 -28.51 21.99
CA HIS A 162 16.63 -28.06 22.26
C HIS A 162 17.53 -29.26 22.43
N SER A 163 18.51 -29.43 21.52
CA SER A 163 19.47 -30.55 21.52
C SER A 163 20.88 -30.07 21.15
N LYS A 164 21.90 -30.53 21.89
CA LYS A 164 23.31 -30.26 21.64
C LYS A 164 23.66 -28.77 21.43
N GLY A 165 23.02 -27.89 22.21
CA GLY A 165 23.24 -26.43 22.15
C GLY A 165 22.58 -25.71 20.95
N LYS A 166 21.77 -26.42 20.17
CA LYS A 166 20.96 -25.87 19.08
C LYS A 166 19.48 -26.02 19.39
N ALA A 167 18.69 -25.02 19.05
CA ALA A 167 17.25 -25.05 19.19
C ALA A 167 16.58 -25.06 17.82
N PHE A 168 15.50 -25.82 17.69
CA PHE A 168 14.70 -25.94 16.46
C PHE A 168 13.22 -25.97 16.83
N MET A 169 12.39 -25.41 15.96
CA MET A 169 10.94 -25.57 16.01
C MET A 169 10.51 -26.54 14.92
N LEU A 170 9.74 -27.55 15.31
CA LEU A 170 9.08 -28.44 14.37
C LEU A 170 7.67 -27.92 14.13
N LEU A 171 7.32 -27.76 12.86
CA LEU A 171 6.01 -27.29 12.45
C LEU A 171 5.06 -28.47 12.25
N ASP A 172 3.77 -28.20 12.47
CA ASP A 172 2.71 -29.18 12.29
C ASP A 172 2.28 -29.20 10.82
N CYS A 173 3.13 -29.81 10.01
CA CYS A 173 2.88 -30.04 8.58
C CYS A 173 3.38 -31.41 8.16
N ASP A 174 2.84 -31.97 7.08
CA ASP A 174 3.17 -33.31 6.57
C ASP A 174 4.65 -33.50 6.26
N ALA A 175 5.35 -32.43 5.93
CA ALA A 175 6.78 -32.46 5.57
C ALA A 175 7.77 -32.39 6.75
N ALA A 176 7.31 -32.40 8.00
CA ALA A 176 8.15 -32.30 9.21
C ALA A 176 9.22 -31.18 9.13
N ILE A 177 8.79 -29.97 8.76
CA ILE A 177 9.68 -28.82 8.57
C ILE A 177 10.29 -28.41 9.90
N SER A 178 11.63 -28.24 9.92
CA SER A 178 12.39 -27.84 11.10
C SER A 178 12.99 -26.45 10.89
N VAL A 179 12.54 -25.47 11.66
CA VAL A 179 13.02 -24.09 11.60
C VAL A 179 14.04 -23.83 12.70
N PRO A 180 15.24 -23.31 12.37
CA PRO A 180 16.28 -23.05 13.36
C PRO A 180 15.92 -21.85 14.24
N VAL A 181 16.23 -21.96 15.55
CA VAL A 181 16.04 -20.88 16.53
C VAL A 181 17.40 -20.39 17.02
N SER A 182 17.64 -19.09 16.94
CA SER A 182 18.86 -18.51 17.47
C SER A 182 18.80 -18.35 19.00
N ARG A 183 19.98 -18.34 19.63
CA ARG A 183 20.08 -18.23 21.10
C ARG A 183 19.44 -16.94 21.65
N SER A 184 19.51 -15.85 20.91
CA SER A 184 18.94 -14.56 21.29
C SER A 184 17.42 -14.59 21.39
N TYR A 185 16.75 -15.32 20.49
CA TYR A 185 15.29 -15.42 20.46
C TYR A 185 14.73 -16.56 21.33
N TYR A 186 15.57 -17.54 21.69
CA TYR A 186 15.12 -18.74 22.39
C TYR A 186 14.41 -18.44 23.72
N LYS A 187 14.94 -17.50 24.52
CA LYS A 187 14.34 -17.15 25.82
C LYS A 187 12.94 -16.56 25.65
N GLN A 188 12.79 -15.62 24.76
CA GLN A 188 11.51 -14.97 24.46
C GLN A 188 10.48 -15.98 23.93
N LEU A 189 10.89 -16.83 22.97
CA LEU A 189 10.00 -17.81 22.39
C LEU A 189 9.55 -18.88 23.37
N LYS A 190 10.41 -19.24 24.31
CA LYS A 190 10.05 -20.17 25.38
C LYS A 190 8.95 -19.63 26.30
N GLU A 191 8.87 -18.32 26.48
CA GLU A 191 7.83 -17.66 27.28
C GLU A 191 6.50 -17.57 26.50
N LEU A 192 6.57 -17.48 25.18
CA LEU A 192 5.39 -17.37 24.29
C LEU A 192 4.76 -18.73 23.93
N ILE A 193 5.54 -19.79 23.95
CA ILE A 193 5.07 -21.14 23.59
C ILE A 193 4.56 -21.86 24.84
N ALA A 194 3.41 -22.53 24.71
CA ALA A 194 2.86 -23.33 25.80
C ALA A 194 3.86 -24.40 26.30
N PRO A 195 3.95 -24.61 27.64
CA PRO A 195 4.96 -25.52 28.23
C PRO A 195 4.93 -26.95 27.70
N GLU A 196 3.77 -27.43 27.30
CA GLU A 196 3.53 -28.77 26.74
C GLU A 196 4.17 -28.97 25.35
N LYS A 197 4.41 -27.89 24.61
CA LYS A 197 5.11 -27.89 23.32
C LYS A 197 6.64 -27.83 23.44
N ILE A 198 7.19 -27.83 24.65
CA ILE A 198 8.65 -27.69 24.89
C ILE A 198 9.24 -29.05 25.22
N GLU A 199 9.98 -29.63 24.28
CA GLU A 199 10.69 -30.88 24.49
C GLU A 199 12.17 -30.61 24.82
N ARG A 200 12.61 -31.02 26.00
CA ARG A 200 14.03 -31.02 26.39
C ARG A 200 14.58 -32.40 26.13
N SER A 201 15.50 -32.53 25.18
CA SER A 201 16.28 -33.76 25.05
C SER A 201 17.00 -34.01 26.37
N ALA A 202 16.68 -35.11 27.06
CA ALA A 202 17.47 -35.57 28.19
C ALA A 202 18.94 -35.73 27.71
N LYS A 203 19.88 -35.28 28.57
CA LYS A 203 21.31 -35.47 28.35
C LYS A 203 21.55 -36.98 28.22
N ALA A 204 21.97 -37.42 27.03
CA ALA A 204 22.73 -38.65 26.90
C ALA A 204 24.20 -38.35 27.10
#